data_10a3a07d303f1a0402e31aa59b39ede5
#
_entry.id   10a3a07d303f1a0402e31aa59b39ede5
#
_cell.length_a   1.000
_cell.length_b   1.000
_cell.length_c   1.000
_cell.angle_alpha   90.00
_cell.angle_beta   90.00
_cell.angle_gamma   90.00
#
_symmetry.space_group_name_H-M   'P 1'
#
loop_
_entity.id
_entity.type
_entity.pdbx_description
1 polymer ?
#
loop_
_entity_poly.entity_id
_entity_poly.type
_entity_poly.pdbx_seq_one_letter_code
_entity_poly.pdbx_strand_id
1 'polypeptide(L)'
;AVPLHLIARAEAENWLAARGVAAQNAAKTQNWSGKLGQILCLTEQGLPVRLAIGYGDTTERKRKRFGVVAGLSTMPAQVFDLVESDQDRARDFALAFALGKYRYDRYAANAAPKAELICPEGVDAEKIEAIVSGEFLTRDLVNTPSNDMGPAELEAAARDLAKTYAADISVVTGAELLAQNFPLIQTVGRASPRAPRLIELCWGTAGPRLTLVGKGVCFDTGGLNLKPGASMGLMKKDMGGAAHVLGLAKMIMASNM
;
A
#
# COMPACT_ATOMS: atom_id res chain seq x y z
N ALA A 1 -11.10 23.91 -3.32
CA ALA A 1 -10.42 22.75 -3.91
C ALA A 1 -10.33 22.90 -5.42
N VAL A 2 -9.28 22.34 -6.05
CA VAL A 2 -9.11 22.36 -7.49
C VAL A 2 -9.85 21.17 -8.11
N PRO A 3 -10.73 21.37 -9.13
CA PRO A 3 -11.43 20.26 -9.78
C PRO A 3 -10.43 19.30 -10.45
N LEU A 4 -10.58 18.00 -10.19
CA LEU A 4 -9.79 16.93 -10.77
C LEU A 4 -10.67 16.03 -11.61
N HIS A 5 -10.24 15.70 -12.83
CA HIS A 5 -10.99 14.88 -13.76
C HIS A 5 -10.19 13.63 -14.15
N LEU A 6 -10.86 12.48 -14.23
CA LEU A 6 -10.32 11.25 -14.81
C LEU A 6 -10.76 11.16 -16.27
N ILE A 7 -9.82 11.24 -17.20
CA ILE A 7 -10.13 11.30 -18.63
C ILE A 7 -9.59 10.06 -19.32
N ALA A 8 -10.49 9.23 -19.85
CA ALA A 8 -10.10 8.09 -20.65
C ALA A 8 -9.40 8.55 -21.93
N ARG A 9 -8.47 7.74 -22.43
CA ARG A 9 -7.67 8.08 -23.62
C ARG A 9 -8.53 8.42 -24.83
N ALA A 10 -9.63 7.68 -25.03
CA ALA A 10 -10.57 7.93 -26.14
C ALA A 10 -11.37 9.22 -25.99
N GLU A 11 -11.48 9.78 -24.79
CA GLU A 11 -12.23 10.99 -24.47
C GLU A 11 -11.35 12.25 -24.49
N ALA A 12 -10.01 12.07 -24.54
CA ALA A 12 -9.05 13.15 -24.33
C ALA A 12 -9.22 14.32 -25.31
N GLU A 13 -9.38 14.05 -26.61
CA GLU A 13 -9.54 15.08 -27.64
C GLU A 13 -10.84 15.87 -27.45
N ASN A 14 -11.96 15.20 -27.23
CA ASN A 14 -13.25 15.84 -27.00
C ASN A 14 -13.25 16.67 -25.72
N TRP A 15 -12.63 16.12 -24.65
CA TRP A 15 -12.50 16.83 -23.38
C TRP A 15 -11.70 18.12 -23.49
N LEU A 16 -10.60 18.11 -24.27
CA LEU A 16 -9.77 19.28 -24.56
C LEU A 16 -10.51 20.29 -25.45
N ALA A 17 -11.19 19.81 -26.51
CA ALA A 17 -11.93 20.67 -27.43
C ALA A 17 -13.03 21.48 -26.71
N ALA A 18 -13.73 20.85 -25.77
CA ALA A 18 -14.75 21.51 -24.95
C ALA A 18 -14.19 22.61 -24.02
N ARG A 19 -12.86 22.65 -23.79
CA ARG A 19 -12.17 23.64 -22.93
C ARG A 19 -11.36 24.68 -23.70
N GLY A 20 -11.42 24.63 -25.02
CA GLY A 20 -10.86 25.63 -25.91
C GLY A 20 -9.37 25.50 -26.18
N VAL A 21 -8.84 26.43 -26.96
CA VAL A 21 -7.49 26.41 -27.49
C VAL A 21 -6.41 26.44 -26.41
N ALA A 22 -6.65 27.13 -25.31
CA ALA A 22 -5.67 27.19 -24.21
C ALA A 22 -5.42 25.82 -23.58
N ALA A 23 -6.46 25.00 -23.35
CA ALA A 23 -6.34 23.65 -22.84
C ALA A 23 -5.63 22.70 -23.84
N GLN A 24 -5.93 22.84 -25.12
CA GLN A 24 -5.26 22.09 -26.20
C GLN A 24 -3.76 22.41 -26.27
N ASN A 25 -3.40 23.70 -26.15
CA ASN A 25 -2.00 24.12 -26.14
C ASN A 25 -1.26 23.61 -24.89
N ALA A 26 -1.90 23.69 -23.71
CA ALA A 26 -1.34 23.15 -22.48
C ALA A 26 -1.10 21.64 -22.59
N ALA A 27 -2.04 20.89 -23.16
CA ALA A 27 -1.88 19.45 -23.38
C ALA A 27 -0.71 19.13 -24.32
N LYS A 28 -0.54 19.89 -25.40
CA LYS A 28 0.61 19.75 -26.31
C LYS A 28 1.93 20.04 -25.60
N THR A 29 2.02 21.15 -24.85
CA THR A 29 3.22 21.55 -24.13
C THR A 29 3.62 20.53 -23.06
N GLN A 30 2.63 19.96 -22.34
CA GLN A 30 2.85 18.94 -21.30
C GLN A 30 2.88 17.52 -21.88
N ASN A 31 2.81 17.35 -23.20
CA ASN A 31 2.76 16.05 -23.88
C ASN A 31 1.70 15.10 -23.32
N TRP A 32 0.53 15.64 -23.00
CA TRP A 32 -0.57 14.90 -22.41
C TRP A 32 -1.51 14.35 -23.49
N SER A 33 -1.86 13.09 -23.39
CA SER A 33 -2.72 12.37 -24.33
C SER A 33 -3.74 11.46 -23.67
N GLY A 34 -3.99 11.61 -22.37
CA GLY A 34 -4.90 10.75 -21.62
C GLY A 34 -4.35 9.35 -21.32
N LYS A 35 -3.05 9.07 -21.55
CA LYS A 35 -2.41 7.81 -21.13
C LYS A 35 -2.51 7.65 -19.61
N LEU A 36 -2.59 6.41 -19.15
CA LEU A 36 -2.76 6.10 -17.75
C LEU A 36 -1.72 6.77 -16.85
N GLY A 37 -2.18 7.59 -15.90
CA GLY A 37 -1.35 8.29 -14.92
C GLY A 37 -0.65 9.56 -15.44
N GLN A 38 -0.87 9.97 -16.69
CA GLN A 38 -0.39 11.28 -17.15
C GLN A 38 -1.16 12.41 -16.47
N ILE A 39 -0.46 13.44 -16.03
CA ILE A 39 -1.04 14.64 -15.41
C ILE A 39 -1.08 15.78 -16.42
N LEU A 40 -2.21 16.47 -16.51
CA LEU A 40 -2.36 17.76 -17.17
C LEU A 40 -2.83 18.78 -16.15
N CYS A 41 -2.03 19.78 -15.90
CA CYS A 41 -2.40 20.91 -15.04
C CYS A 41 -2.76 22.11 -15.94
N LEU A 42 -4.01 22.55 -15.83
CA LEU A 42 -4.45 23.81 -16.43
C LEU A 42 -4.30 24.93 -15.42
N THR A 43 -3.67 26.01 -15.81
CA THR A 43 -3.38 27.16 -14.94
C THR A 43 -3.96 28.45 -15.50
N GLU A 44 -4.38 29.34 -14.61
CA GLU A 44 -4.70 30.73 -14.89
C GLU A 44 -3.85 31.63 -14.01
N GLN A 45 -3.20 32.62 -14.60
CA GLN A 45 -2.27 33.51 -13.88
C GLN A 45 -1.20 32.73 -13.05
N GLY A 46 -0.78 31.56 -13.55
CA GLY A 46 0.21 30.71 -12.88
C GLY A 46 -0.34 29.82 -11.76
N LEU A 47 -1.62 29.91 -11.44
CA LEU A 47 -2.26 29.08 -10.40
C LEU A 47 -3.03 27.90 -11.00
N PRO A 48 -2.96 26.70 -10.44
CA PRO A 48 -3.76 25.55 -10.87
C PRO A 48 -5.26 25.84 -10.72
N VAL A 49 -6.02 25.77 -11.82
CA VAL A 49 -7.47 25.94 -11.83
C VAL A 49 -8.22 24.65 -12.14
N ARG A 50 -7.53 23.67 -12.72
CA ARG A 50 -8.09 22.36 -13.08
C ARG A 50 -6.97 21.36 -13.31
N LEU A 51 -7.21 20.12 -12.88
CA LEU A 51 -6.32 19.00 -13.15
C LEU A 51 -7.06 17.91 -13.95
N ALA A 52 -6.37 17.31 -14.92
CA ALA A 52 -6.83 16.09 -15.56
C ALA A 52 -5.78 15.00 -15.42
N ILE A 53 -6.22 13.82 -15.00
CA ILE A 53 -5.40 12.62 -14.96
C ILE A 53 -5.85 11.70 -16.08
N GLY A 54 -4.90 11.25 -16.89
CA GLY A 54 -5.14 10.24 -17.91
C GLY A 54 -5.58 8.93 -17.26
N TYR A 55 -6.79 8.48 -17.61
CA TYR A 55 -7.35 7.22 -17.14
C TYR A 55 -6.99 6.04 -18.05
N GLY A 56 -6.23 6.31 -19.13
CA GLY A 56 -5.75 5.29 -20.08
C GLY A 56 -6.87 4.57 -20.81
N ASP A 57 -6.55 3.37 -21.31
CA ASP A 57 -7.54 2.46 -21.88
C ASP A 57 -7.82 1.27 -20.95
N THR A 58 -8.79 0.42 -21.33
CA THR A 58 -9.19 -0.75 -20.52
C THR A 58 -8.06 -1.78 -20.38
N THR A 59 -7.20 -1.93 -21.39
CA THR A 59 -6.10 -2.88 -21.37
C THR A 59 -5.00 -2.42 -20.41
N GLU A 60 -4.68 -1.12 -20.43
CA GLU A 60 -3.73 -0.51 -19.50
C GLU A 60 -4.22 -0.68 -18.04
N ARG A 61 -5.49 -0.41 -17.77
CA ARG A 61 -6.07 -0.53 -16.42
C ARG A 61 -6.10 -1.98 -15.92
N LYS A 62 -6.43 -2.95 -16.76
CA LYS A 62 -6.39 -4.38 -16.38
C LYS A 62 -5.01 -4.82 -15.92
N ARG A 63 -3.95 -4.28 -16.50
CA ARG A 63 -2.56 -4.60 -16.15
C ARG A 63 -2.02 -3.77 -14.99
N LYS A 64 -2.51 -2.54 -14.82
CA LYS A 64 -2.00 -1.56 -13.85
C LYS A 64 -3.16 -0.84 -13.17
N ARG A 65 -3.96 -1.56 -12.37
CA ARG A 65 -5.18 -1.01 -11.73
C ARG A 65 -4.95 0.36 -11.08
N PHE A 66 -3.86 0.51 -10.31
CA PHE A 66 -3.52 1.74 -9.62
C PHE A 66 -2.52 2.64 -10.38
N GLY A 67 -2.30 2.37 -11.66
CA GLY A 67 -1.41 3.18 -12.52
C GLY A 67 -1.91 4.60 -12.75
N VAL A 68 -3.18 4.88 -12.48
CA VAL A 68 -3.81 6.20 -12.57
C VAL A 68 -3.09 7.25 -11.70
N VAL A 69 -2.44 6.85 -10.62
CA VAL A 69 -1.69 7.75 -9.72
C VAL A 69 -0.18 7.73 -9.95
N ALA A 70 0.30 7.19 -11.06
CA ALA A 70 1.74 7.14 -11.38
C ALA A 70 2.40 8.54 -11.37
N GLY A 71 1.65 9.59 -11.75
CA GLY A 71 2.11 10.98 -11.73
C GLY A 71 1.87 11.73 -10.41
N LEU A 72 1.43 11.07 -9.33
CA LEU A 72 1.02 11.75 -8.10
C LEU A 72 2.11 12.65 -7.50
N SER A 73 3.38 12.27 -7.61
CA SER A 73 4.51 13.07 -7.12
C SER A 73 4.72 14.39 -7.88
N THR A 74 4.16 14.52 -9.08
CA THR A 74 4.24 15.72 -9.92
C THR A 74 3.03 16.63 -9.77
N MET A 75 2.02 16.21 -9.00
CA MET A 75 0.85 17.05 -8.76
C MET A 75 1.21 18.26 -7.89
N PRO A 76 0.60 19.43 -8.15
CA PRO A 76 0.76 20.59 -7.29
C PRO A 76 0.35 20.33 -5.85
N ALA A 77 0.95 21.05 -4.90
CA ALA A 77 0.60 21.01 -3.48
C ALA A 77 -0.74 21.75 -3.23
N GLN A 78 -1.84 21.10 -3.61
CA GLN A 78 -3.20 21.63 -3.57
C GLN A 78 -4.16 20.56 -3.06
N VAL A 79 -5.33 21.01 -2.63
CA VAL A 79 -6.49 20.16 -2.33
C VAL A 79 -7.32 19.99 -3.60
N PHE A 80 -7.57 18.76 -3.99
CA PHE A 80 -8.31 18.39 -5.18
C PHE A 80 -9.69 17.85 -4.82
N ASP A 81 -10.64 18.15 -5.70
CA ASP A 81 -12.00 17.61 -5.64
C ASP A 81 -12.28 16.81 -6.92
N LEU A 82 -12.58 15.53 -6.77
CA LEU A 82 -12.79 14.62 -7.90
C LEU A 82 -14.16 14.86 -8.53
N VAL A 83 -14.13 15.28 -9.79
CA VAL A 83 -15.35 15.42 -10.62
C VAL A 83 -15.57 14.10 -11.37
N GLU A 84 -16.28 13.17 -10.75
CA GLU A 84 -16.60 11.84 -11.29
C GLU A 84 -18.00 11.40 -10.83
N SER A 85 -18.80 10.88 -11.74
CA SER A 85 -20.15 10.40 -11.47
C SER A 85 -20.23 8.87 -11.27
N ASP A 86 -19.24 8.13 -11.75
CA ASP A 86 -19.12 6.68 -11.58
C ASP A 86 -18.53 6.38 -10.19
N GLN A 87 -19.35 5.85 -9.29
CA GLN A 87 -18.97 5.58 -7.90
C GLN A 87 -17.88 4.51 -7.77
N ASP A 88 -17.86 3.51 -8.64
CA ASP A 88 -16.81 2.49 -8.63
C ASP A 88 -15.47 3.10 -9.05
N ARG A 89 -15.48 3.98 -10.04
CA ARG A 89 -14.31 4.71 -10.50
C ARG A 89 -13.80 5.68 -9.43
N ALA A 90 -14.71 6.40 -8.77
CA ALA A 90 -14.39 7.33 -7.69
C ALA A 90 -13.73 6.59 -6.51
N ARG A 91 -14.30 5.46 -6.10
CA ARG A 91 -13.74 4.60 -5.04
C ARG A 91 -12.37 4.04 -5.41
N ASP A 92 -12.21 3.48 -6.61
CA ASP A 92 -10.94 2.94 -7.08
C ASP A 92 -9.85 4.03 -7.15
N PHE A 93 -10.22 5.24 -7.58
CA PHE A 93 -9.30 6.37 -7.61
C PHE A 93 -8.91 6.84 -6.20
N ALA A 94 -9.87 6.99 -5.29
CA ALA A 94 -9.60 7.38 -3.90
C ALA A 94 -8.63 6.39 -3.23
N LEU A 95 -8.86 5.08 -3.40
CA LEU A 95 -7.96 4.05 -2.91
C LEU A 95 -6.57 4.16 -3.55
N ALA A 96 -6.50 4.29 -4.88
CA ALA A 96 -5.24 4.45 -5.60
C ALA A 96 -4.47 5.68 -5.11
N PHE A 97 -5.16 6.82 -4.96
CA PHE A 97 -4.58 8.07 -4.49
C PHE A 97 -3.97 7.91 -3.08
N ALA A 98 -4.71 7.35 -2.15
CA ALA A 98 -4.26 7.11 -0.79
C ALA A 98 -3.06 6.13 -0.75
N LEU A 99 -3.11 5.01 -1.49
CA LEU A 99 -1.98 4.07 -1.62
C LEU A 99 -0.74 4.71 -2.25
N GLY A 100 -0.93 5.64 -3.19
CA GLY A 100 0.15 6.39 -3.85
C GLY A 100 0.91 7.34 -2.93
N LYS A 101 0.34 7.67 -1.77
CA LYS A 101 1.00 8.50 -0.75
C LYS A 101 2.05 7.74 0.08
N TYR A 102 2.11 6.41 -0.03
CA TYR A 102 3.09 5.62 0.71
C TYR A 102 4.52 6.09 0.47
N ARG A 103 5.27 6.25 1.56
CA ARG A 103 6.72 6.45 1.56
C ARG A 103 7.34 5.65 2.69
N TYR A 104 8.44 5.00 2.39
CA TYR A 104 9.26 4.34 3.38
C TYR A 104 10.42 5.29 3.72
N ASP A 105 10.38 5.89 4.90
CA ASP A 105 11.26 6.99 5.31
C ASP A 105 12.08 6.68 6.57
N ARG A 106 12.05 5.42 7.02
CA ARG A 106 12.73 4.97 8.24
C ARG A 106 14.23 5.27 8.25
N TYR A 107 14.90 5.21 7.09
CA TYR A 107 16.36 5.40 7.00
C TYR A 107 16.76 6.65 6.20
N ALA A 108 15.87 7.20 5.44
CA ALA A 108 16.11 8.41 4.68
C ALA A 108 14.80 9.16 4.45
N ALA A 109 14.80 10.47 4.72
CA ALA A 109 13.63 11.28 4.47
C ALA A 109 13.27 11.27 2.98
N ASN A 110 12.05 10.85 2.67
CA ASN A 110 11.47 10.87 1.34
C ASN A 110 10.32 11.86 1.32
N ALA A 111 10.36 12.82 0.40
CA ALA A 111 9.27 13.78 0.27
C ALA A 111 7.97 13.07 -0.15
N ALA A 112 6.96 13.12 0.70
CA ALA A 112 5.63 12.64 0.35
C ALA A 112 4.96 13.57 -0.67
N PRO A 113 4.08 13.06 -1.56
CA PRO A 113 3.25 13.89 -2.41
C PRO A 113 2.40 14.83 -1.54
N LYS A 114 2.46 16.13 -1.85
CA LYS A 114 1.76 17.18 -1.09
C LYS A 114 0.31 17.41 -1.56
N ALA A 115 -0.07 16.79 -2.68
CA ALA A 115 -1.44 16.83 -3.17
C ALA A 115 -2.39 16.16 -2.16
N GLU A 116 -3.55 16.74 -1.94
CA GLU A 116 -4.60 16.20 -1.07
C GLU A 116 -5.87 15.96 -1.90
N LEU A 117 -6.65 14.96 -1.53
CA LEU A 117 -7.91 14.63 -2.18
C LEU A 117 -9.03 14.72 -1.15
N ILE A 118 -10.07 15.48 -1.46
CA ILE A 118 -11.34 15.41 -0.72
C ILE A 118 -11.93 14.03 -0.99
N CYS A 119 -12.39 13.35 0.06
CA CYS A 119 -13.07 12.08 -0.10
C CYS A 119 -14.27 12.26 -1.03
N PRO A 120 -14.34 11.55 -2.16
CA PRO A 120 -15.46 11.70 -3.08
C PRO A 120 -16.79 11.32 -2.41
N GLU A 121 -17.85 12.01 -2.79
CA GLU A 121 -19.18 11.72 -2.29
C GLU A 121 -19.57 10.25 -2.54
N GLY A 122 -20.18 9.59 -1.56
CA GLY A 122 -20.55 8.17 -1.63
C GLY A 122 -19.41 7.17 -1.44
N VAL A 123 -18.16 7.63 -1.26
CA VAL A 123 -17.03 6.77 -0.94
C VAL A 123 -16.86 6.67 0.57
N ASP A 124 -16.76 5.44 1.08
CA ASP A 124 -16.52 5.14 2.48
C ASP A 124 -15.04 5.39 2.82
N ALA A 125 -14.77 6.55 3.44
CA ALA A 125 -13.42 6.96 3.81
C ALA A 125 -12.79 6.02 4.84
N GLU A 126 -13.54 5.57 5.85
CA GLU A 126 -13.04 4.69 6.91
C GLU A 126 -12.57 3.36 6.33
N LYS A 127 -13.33 2.81 5.38
CA LYS A 127 -12.94 1.58 4.68
C LYS A 127 -11.68 1.77 3.82
N ILE A 128 -11.56 2.90 3.13
CA ILE A 128 -10.32 3.22 2.39
C ILE A 128 -9.14 3.32 3.34
N GLU A 129 -9.27 4.02 4.45
CA GLU A 129 -8.21 4.18 5.46
C GLU A 129 -7.82 2.84 6.10
N ALA A 130 -8.78 1.98 6.41
CA ALA A 130 -8.52 0.64 6.92
C ALA A 130 -7.66 -0.17 5.95
N ILE A 131 -8.03 -0.21 4.65
CA ILE A 131 -7.26 -0.91 3.61
C ILE A 131 -5.86 -0.32 3.48
N VAL A 132 -5.75 0.99 3.36
CA VAL A 132 -4.47 1.70 3.17
C VAL A 132 -3.54 1.48 4.36
N SER A 133 -4.06 1.56 5.59
CA SER A 133 -3.26 1.38 6.80
C SER A 133 -2.73 -0.05 6.94
N GLY A 134 -3.48 -1.06 6.53
CA GLY A 134 -3.03 -2.46 6.50
C GLY A 134 -1.97 -2.70 5.42
N GLU A 135 -2.16 -2.12 4.24
CA GLU A 135 -1.20 -2.19 3.15
C GLU A 135 0.12 -1.48 3.51
N PHE A 136 0.07 -0.33 4.18
CA PHE A 136 1.26 0.39 4.63
C PHE A 136 2.02 -0.42 5.69
N LEU A 137 1.32 -1.03 6.66
CA LEU A 137 1.95 -1.93 7.61
C LEU A 137 2.69 -3.08 6.90
N THR A 138 2.04 -3.73 5.93
CA THR A 138 2.67 -4.79 5.14
C THR A 138 3.93 -4.32 4.45
N ARG A 139 3.88 -3.15 3.80
CA ARG A 139 5.02 -2.57 3.07
C ARG A 139 6.15 -2.18 4.02
N ASP A 140 5.85 -1.58 5.17
CA ASP A 140 6.84 -1.19 6.16
C ASP A 140 7.60 -2.41 6.70
N LEU A 141 6.88 -3.49 7.03
CA LEU A 141 7.48 -4.74 7.50
C LEU A 141 8.40 -5.35 6.43
N VAL A 142 7.94 -5.46 5.17
CA VAL A 142 8.71 -6.05 4.07
C VAL A 142 9.89 -5.17 3.64
N ASN A 143 9.74 -3.83 3.70
CA ASN A 143 10.80 -2.90 3.33
C ASN A 143 11.90 -2.80 4.38
N THR A 144 11.59 -3.09 5.64
CA THR A 144 12.58 -3.06 6.71
C THR A 144 13.64 -4.15 6.50
N PRO A 145 14.94 -3.81 6.45
CA PRO A 145 16.03 -4.78 6.34
C PRO A 145 16.04 -5.77 7.50
N SER A 146 16.54 -6.98 7.26
CA SER A 146 16.55 -8.08 8.24
C SER A 146 17.34 -7.79 9.52
N ASN A 147 18.27 -6.82 9.50
CA ASN A 147 18.93 -6.36 10.70
C ASN A 147 17.96 -5.77 11.72
N ASP A 148 16.94 -5.06 11.21
CA ASP A 148 15.93 -4.32 11.99
C ASP A 148 14.53 -4.97 11.88
N MET A 149 14.43 -6.12 11.21
CA MET A 149 13.23 -6.94 11.08
C MET A 149 13.58 -8.42 11.23
N GLY A 150 13.89 -8.81 12.45
CA GLY A 150 14.05 -10.21 12.82
C GLY A 150 12.80 -10.72 13.54
N PRO A 151 12.88 -11.94 14.13
CA PRO A 151 11.74 -12.55 14.81
C PRO A 151 11.17 -11.71 15.97
N ALA A 152 12.03 -11.02 16.72
CA ALA A 152 11.58 -10.17 17.83
C ALA A 152 10.87 -8.91 17.35
N GLU A 153 11.35 -8.29 16.28
CA GLU A 153 10.76 -7.08 15.71
C GLU A 153 9.42 -7.40 15.02
N LEU A 154 9.31 -8.57 14.40
CA LEU A 154 8.02 -9.02 13.83
C LEU A 154 7.01 -9.32 14.95
N GLU A 155 7.44 -9.91 16.07
CA GLU A 155 6.61 -10.04 17.29
C GLU A 155 6.18 -8.68 17.82
N ALA A 156 7.11 -7.71 17.92
CA ALA A 156 6.78 -6.37 18.40
C ALA A 156 5.67 -5.73 17.53
N ALA A 157 5.76 -5.84 16.20
CA ALA A 157 4.72 -5.35 15.31
C ALA A 157 3.35 -6.04 15.55
N ALA A 158 3.35 -7.35 15.82
CA ALA A 158 2.12 -8.07 16.16
C ALA A 158 1.57 -7.63 17.52
N ARG A 159 2.42 -7.37 18.52
CA ARG A 159 2.00 -6.85 19.83
C ARG A 159 1.43 -5.44 19.76
N ASP A 160 2.03 -4.57 18.94
CA ASP A 160 1.51 -3.22 18.72
C ASP A 160 0.12 -3.26 18.07
N LEU A 161 -0.06 -4.18 17.12
CA LEU A 161 -1.36 -4.41 16.48
C LEU A 161 -2.39 -4.92 17.50
N ALA A 162 -2.02 -5.94 18.31
CA ALA A 162 -2.87 -6.49 19.36
C ALA A 162 -3.28 -5.41 20.37
N LYS A 163 -2.34 -4.59 20.81
CA LYS A 163 -2.61 -3.47 21.73
C LYS A 163 -3.58 -2.45 21.13
N THR A 164 -3.40 -2.12 19.84
CA THR A 164 -4.23 -1.11 19.16
C THR A 164 -5.69 -1.53 19.06
N TYR A 165 -5.94 -2.83 18.85
CA TYR A 165 -7.30 -3.37 18.64
C TYR A 165 -7.82 -4.23 19.78
N ALA A 166 -7.16 -4.19 20.95
CA ALA A 166 -7.51 -5.01 22.12
C ALA A 166 -7.64 -6.51 21.78
N ALA A 167 -6.71 -7.02 20.95
CA ALA A 167 -6.63 -8.43 20.61
C ALA A 167 -5.75 -9.20 21.61
N ASP A 168 -6.04 -10.47 21.82
CA ASP A 168 -5.19 -11.36 22.60
C ASP A 168 -3.99 -11.81 21.77
N ILE A 169 -2.82 -11.90 22.40
CA ILE A 169 -1.59 -12.37 21.75
C ILE A 169 -0.86 -13.37 22.64
N SER A 170 -0.49 -14.51 22.05
CA SER A 170 0.39 -15.50 22.65
C SER A 170 1.63 -15.71 21.80
N VAL A 171 2.76 -16.03 22.44
CA VAL A 171 4.04 -16.26 21.76
C VAL A 171 4.77 -17.43 22.39
N VAL A 172 5.17 -18.38 21.56
CA VAL A 172 6.02 -19.51 21.94
C VAL A 172 7.41 -19.28 21.35
N THR A 173 8.46 -19.26 22.18
CA THR A 173 9.79 -18.82 21.76
C THR A 173 10.89 -19.85 22.06
N GLY A 174 11.83 -20.02 21.16
CA GLY A 174 13.07 -20.78 21.37
C GLY A 174 12.81 -22.24 21.73
N ALA A 175 13.39 -22.71 22.84
CA ALA A 175 13.29 -24.11 23.27
C ALA A 175 11.86 -24.57 23.60
N GLU A 176 10.99 -23.65 24.00
CA GLU A 176 9.58 -23.93 24.30
C GLU A 176 8.82 -24.43 23.04
N LEU A 177 9.26 -24.04 21.85
CA LEU A 177 8.71 -24.56 20.59
C LEU A 177 8.79 -26.10 20.51
N LEU A 178 9.88 -26.70 21.02
CA LEU A 178 10.00 -28.17 21.06
C LEU A 178 9.04 -28.78 22.08
N ALA A 179 8.92 -28.17 23.26
CA ALA A 179 8.02 -28.65 24.31
C ALA A 179 6.55 -28.61 23.89
N GLN A 180 6.19 -27.65 23.06
CA GLN A 180 4.82 -27.49 22.51
C GLN A 180 4.64 -28.14 21.12
N ASN A 181 5.57 -29.02 20.70
CA ASN A 181 5.49 -29.76 19.45
C ASN A 181 5.52 -28.92 18.17
N PHE A 182 6.34 -27.87 18.15
CA PHE A 182 6.64 -27.06 16.95
C PHE A 182 8.11 -27.26 16.49
N PRO A 183 8.57 -28.52 16.24
CA PRO A 183 9.98 -28.81 15.99
C PRO A 183 10.49 -28.18 14.68
N LEU A 184 9.64 -28.02 13.67
CA LEU A 184 10.06 -27.44 12.39
C LEU A 184 10.40 -25.95 12.52
N ILE A 185 9.64 -25.18 13.30
CA ILE A 185 9.92 -23.77 13.56
C ILE A 185 11.28 -23.64 14.27
N GLN A 186 11.49 -24.47 15.32
CA GLN A 186 12.74 -24.49 16.04
C GLN A 186 13.93 -24.90 15.15
N THR A 187 13.74 -25.91 14.30
CA THR A 187 14.79 -26.41 13.41
C THR A 187 15.26 -25.33 12.41
N VAL A 188 14.32 -24.58 11.83
CA VAL A 188 14.66 -23.50 10.89
C VAL A 188 15.42 -22.38 11.58
N GLY A 189 15.05 -22.01 12.80
CA GLY A 189 15.62 -20.85 13.50
C GLY A 189 16.79 -21.15 14.44
N ARG A 190 17.05 -22.41 14.79
CA ARG A 190 18.00 -22.79 15.86
C ARG A 190 19.45 -22.33 15.67
N ALA A 191 19.88 -22.14 14.41
CA ALA A 191 21.24 -21.70 14.11
C ALA A 191 21.43 -20.17 14.20
N SER A 192 20.34 -19.43 14.37
CA SER A 192 20.39 -17.98 14.54
C SER A 192 20.55 -17.60 16.01
N PRO A 193 21.30 -16.54 16.35
CA PRO A 193 21.33 -15.97 17.69
C PRO A 193 19.96 -15.31 18.06
N ARG A 194 19.11 -15.09 17.07
CA ARG A 194 17.75 -14.52 17.23
C ARG A 194 16.74 -15.66 17.34
N ALA A 195 16.21 -15.92 18.53
CA ALA A 195 15.35 -17.06 18.82
C ALA A 195 14.10 -17.09 17.91
N PRO A 196 13.81 -18.27 17.30
CA PRO A 196 12.59 -18.46 16.51
C PRO A 196 11.35 -18.42 17.40
N ARG A 197 10.19 -18.10 16.82
CA ARG A 197 8.92 -18.00 17.57
C ARG A 197 7.69 -18.27 16.72
N LEU A 198 6.66 -18.79 17.39
CA LEU A 198 5.29 -18.82 16.91
C LEU A 198 4.53 -17.67 17.55
N ILE A 199 3.88 -16.85 16.76
CA ILE A 199 3.07 -15.71 17.22
C ILE A 199 1.63 -16.00 16.83
N GLU A 200 0.73 -16.03 17.82
CA GLU A 200 -0.70 -16.19 17.62
C GLU A 200 -1.42 -14.94 18.12
N LEU A 201 -2.26 -14.36 17.28
CA LEU A 201 -3.11 -13.21 17.58
C LEU A 201 -4.56 -13.61 17.39
N CYS A 202 -5.38 -13.43 18.41
CA CYS A 202 -6.82 -13.73 18.41
C CYS A 202 -7.63 -12.45 18.62
N TRP A 203 -8.66 -12.27 17.81
CA TRP A 203 -9.54 -11.11 17.90
C TRP A 203 -10.99 -11.51 17.61
N GLY A 204 -11.93 -10.87 18.30
CA GLY A 204 -13.36 -11.15 18.16
C GLY A 204 -13.80 -12.38 18.95
N THR A 205 -15.06 -12.40 19.34
CA THR A 205 -15.67 -13.45 20.19
C THR A 205 -16.89 -14.11 19.57
N ALA A 206 -17.34 -13.65 18.41
CA ALA A 206 -18.56 -14.10 17.76
C ALA A 206 -18.32 -14.42 16.27
N GLY A 207 -19.23 -15.20 15.69
CA GLY A 207 -19.18 -15.59 14.28
C GLY A 207 -18.28 -16.79 13.96
N PRO A 208 -18.10 -17.09 12.68
CA PRO A 208 -17.22 -18.19 12.25
C PRO A 208 -15.75 -17.82 12.47
N ARG A 209 -14.96 -18.80 12.92
CA ARG A 209 -13.51 -18.61 13.10
C ARG A 209 -12.79 -18.62 11.75
N LEU A 210 -12.07 -17.55 11.45
CA LEU A 210 -11.14 -17.46 10.34
C LEU A 210 -9.70 -17.54 10.86
N THR A 211 -8.92 -18.51 10.40
CA THR A 211 -7.50 -18.63 10.72
C THR A 211 -6.66 -18.17 9.52
N LEU A 212 -5.83 -17.16 9.74
CA LEU A 212 -4.86 -16.67 8.78
C LEU A 212 -3.46 -17.18 9.17
N VAL A 213 -2.74 -17.79 8.21
CA VAL A 213 -1.41 -18.34 8.47
C VAL A 213 -0.40 -17.67 7.54
N GLY A 214 0.67 -17.13 8.11
CA GLY A 214 1.71 -16.42 7.37
C GLY A 214 3.11 -16.95 7.65
N LYS A 215 3.90 -17.16 6.60
CA LYS A 215 5.34 -17.47 6.71
C LYS A 215 6.09 -16.25 7.23
N GLY A 216 6.82 -16.40 8.35
CA GLY A 216 7.56 -15.33 9.03
C GLY A 216 9.08 -15.51 9.01
N VAL A 217 9.66 -16.15 7.98
CA VAL A 217 11.11 -16.30 7.86
C VAL A 217 11.75 -14.95 7.54
N CYS A 218 12.45 -14.36 8.50
CA CYS A 218 12.94 -12.99 8.41
C CYS A 218 14.08 -12.81 7.40
N PHE A 219 14.88 -13.84 7.17
CA PHE A 219 15.90 -13.85 6.12
C PHE A 219 16.29 -15.29 5.77
N ASP A 220 16.24 -15.66 4.49
CA ASP A 220 16.55 -17.00 4.02
C ASP A 220 17.82 -17.00 3.17
N THR A 221 18.89 -17.62 3.71
CA THR A 221 20.19 -17.79 3.02
C THR A 221 20.26 -19.07 2.18
N GLY A 222 19.23 -19.92 2.22
CA GLY A 222 19.25 -21.27 1.65
C GLY A 222 19.98 -22.30 2.55
N GLY A 223 20.21 -22.00 3.83
CA GLY A 223 21.14 -22.70 4.73
C GLY A 223 22.58 -22.20 4.44
N LEU A 224 23.55 -22.46 5.18
CA LEU A 224 24.98 -22.16 5.00
C LEU A 224 25.34 -21.09 3.91
N ASN A 225 24.56 -20.04 3.77
CA ASN A 225 24.79 -18.95 2.79
C ASN A 225 24.85 -19.43 1.32
N LEU A 226 23.97 -20.38 0.93
CA LEU A 226 24.04 -21.03 -0.39
C LEU A 226 23.34 -20.26 -1.51
N LYS A 227 22.40 -19.37 -1.20
CA LYS A 227 21.71 -18.61 -2.25
C LYS A 227 22.67 -17.66 -2.98
N PRO A 228 22.57 -17.52 -4.32
CA PRO A 228 23.30 -16.50 -5.05
C PRO A 228 22.98 -15.09 -4.51
N GLY A 229 23.97 -14.20 -4.45
CA GLY A 229 23.85 -12.87 -3.85
C GLY A 229 22.67 -12.04 -4.37
N ALA A 230 22.43 -12.08 -5.69
CA ALA A 230 21.29 -11.37 -6.30
C ALA A 230 19.92 -11.87 -5.77
N SER A 231 19.76 -13.18 -5.55
CA SER A 231 18.54 -13.75 -4.97
C SER A 231 18.50 -13.55 -3.47
N MET A 232 19.63 -13.69 -2.78
CA MET A 232 19.73 -13.55 -1.33
C MET A 232 19.42 -12.13 -0.87
N GLY A 233 19.88 -11.10 -1.61
CA GLY A 233 19.59 -9.70 -1.30
C GLY A 233 18.11 -9.37 -1.20
N LEU A 234 17.25 -10.15 -1.89
CA LEU A 234 15.80 -10.00 -1.82
C LEU A 234 15.16 -10.72 -0.61
N MET A 235 15.90 -11.56 0.13
CA MET A 235 15.32 -12.44 1.15
C MET A 235 14.88 -11.74 2.42
N LYS A 236 15.08 -10.43 2.55
CA LYS A 236 14.38 -9.61 3.55
C LYS A 236 12.84 -9.69 3.41
N LYS A 237 12.35 -10.02 2.20
CA LYS A 237 10.92 -10.23 1.92
C LYS A 237 10.39 -11.59 2.34
N ASP A 238 11.23 -12.51 2.82
CA ASP A 238 10.82 -13.90 3.05
C ASP A 238 9.85 -14.08 4.23
N MET A 239 9.66 -13.04 5.03
CA MET A 239 8.60 -12.87 6.03
C MET A 239 7.33 -12.19 5.46
N GLY A 240 7.25 -11.98 4.16
CA GLY A 240 6.14 -11.30 3.50
C GLY A 240 4.78 -11.96 3.73
N GLY A 241 4.74 -13.29 3.91
CA GLY A 241 3.51 -14.01 4.28
C GLY A 241 2.97 -13.54 5.63
N ALA A 242 3.80 -13.47 6.66
CA ALA A 242 3.41 -12.95 7.97
C ALA A 242 3.04 -11.46 7.91
N ALA A 243 3.79 -10.64 7.14
CA ALA A 243 3.48 -9.23 6.94
C ALA A 243 2.08 -9.04 6.31
N HIS A 244 1.73 -9.84 5.30
CA HIS A 244 0.39 -9.82 4.69
C HIS A 244 -0.71 -10.24 5.67
N VAL A 245 -0.46 -11.26 6.48
CA VAL A 245 -1.43 -11.69 7.51
C VAL A 245 -1.65 -10.58 8.54
N LEU A 246 -0.60 -9.91 9.02
CA LEU A 246 -0.74 -8.78 9.94
C LEU A 246 -1.46 -7.59 9.29
N GLY A 247 -1.13 -7.28 8.02
CA GLY A 247 -1.82 -6.23 7.27
C GLY A 247 -3.30 -6.52 7.07
N LEU A 248 -3.66 -7.76 6.70
CA LEU A 248 -5.05 -8.19 6.54
C LEU A 248 -5.80 -8.20 7.88
N ALA A 249 -5.17 -8.70 8.95
CA ALA A 249 -5.74 -8.66 10.29
C ALA A 249 -6.03 -7.21 10.72
N LYS A 250 -5.11 -6.27 10.44
CA LYS A 250 -5.34 -4.85 10.68
C LYS A 250 -6.55 -4.32 9.91
N MET A 251 -6.69 -4.67 8.62
CA MET A 251 -7.85 -4.25 7.82
C MET A 251 -9.17 -4.76 8.40
N ILE A 252 -9.22 -6.05 8.79
CA ILE A 252 -10.40 -6.69 9.40
C ILE A 252 -10.77 -6.00 10.71
N MET A 253 -9.80 -5.82 11.60
CA MET A 253 -10.02 -5.20 12.91
C MET A 253 -10.41 -3.72 12.79
N ALA A 254 -9.77 -2.96 11.89
CA ALA A 254 -10.10 -1.56 11.64
C ALA A 254 -11.50 -1.38 11.04
N SER A 255 -11.99 -2.35 10.27
CA SER A 255 -13.34 -2.35 9.71
C SER A 255 -14.40 -2.99 10.61
N ASN A 256 -13.99 -3.47 11.78
CA ASN A 256 -14.85 -4.18 12.75
C ASN A 256 -15.68 -5.30 12.08
N MET A 257 -15.05 -6.11 11.24
CA MET A 257 -15.69 -7.16 10.42
C MET A 257 -15.72 -8.49 11.16
#